data_aaae20e6f0f532baf5e755278a38aed1
#
_entry.id   aaae20e6f0f532baf5e755278a38aed1
#
_cell.length_a   1.000
_cell.length_b   1.000
_cell.length_c   1.000
_cell.angle_alpha   90.00
_cell.angle_beta   90.00
_cell.angle_gamma   90.00
#
_symmetry.space_group_name_H-M   'P 1'
#
loop_
_entity.id
_entity.type
_entity.pdbx_description
1 polymer ?
#
loop_
_entity_poly.entity_id
_entity_poly.type
_entity_poly.pdbx_seq_one_letter_code
_entity_poly.pdbx_strand_id
1 'polypeptide(L)' 'MDFNFKKYHTRSINAASNEERVAINQELKDYYASLNKEEQHEFNTQLQTFLAREVGRLKTDYEAIKGANT' A
#
# COMPACT_ATOMS: atom_id res chain seq x y z
N MET A 1 2.72 2.83 -16.75
CA MET A 1 2.64 3.59 -15.48
C MET A 1 3.67 3.04 -14.51
N ASP A 2 4.57 3.88 -14.01
CA ASP A 2 5.75 3.46 -13.24
C ASP A 2 5.70 3.90 -11.78
N PHE A 3 4.57 3.77 -11.12
CA PHE A 3 4.48 4.12 -9.72
C PHE A 3 5.09 3.02 -8.85
N ASN A 4 5.98 3.41 -7.95
CA ASN A 4 6.67 2.47 -7.06
C ASN A 4 5.93 2.33 -5.73
N PHE A 5 5.01 1.39 -5.66
CA PHE A 5 4.20 1.12 -4.46
C PHE A 5 5.06 0.67 -3.28
N LYS A 6 6.10 -0.10 -3.53
CA LYS A 6 6.98 -0.60 -2.46
C LYS A 6 7.70 0.56 -1.76
N LYS A 7 8.22 1.51 -2.53
CA LYS A 7 8.89 2.70 -1.99
C LYS A 7 7.90 3.53 -1.17
N TYR A 8 6.70 3.72 -1.71
CA TYR A 8 5.64 4.47 -1.04
C TYR A 8 5.24 3.81 0.28
N HIS A 9 5.03 2.51 0.26
CA HIS A 9 4.67 1.72 1.44
C HIS A 9 5.76 1.79 2.51
N THR A 10 7.02 1.67 2.12
CA THR A 10 8.17 1.77 3.03
C THR A 10 8.22 3.15 3.69
N ARG A 11 8.01 4.22 2.92
CA ARG A 11 7.94 5.58 3.47
C ARG A 11 6.82 5.70 4.51
N SER A 12 5.66 5.13 4.21
CA SER A 12 4.51 5.17 5.09
C SER A 12 4.75 4.44 6.40
N ILE A 13 5.39 3.27 6.35
CA ILE A 13 5.75 2.50 7.56
C ILE A 13 6.78 3.25 8.40
N ASN A 14 7.74 3.91 7.76
CA ASN A 14 8.82 4.63 8.44
C ASN A 14 8.45 6.06 8.84
N ALA A 15 7.21 6.47 8.61
CA ALA A 15 6.76 7.81 8.98
C ALA A 15 6.89 8.01 10.50
N ALA A 16 7.53 9.11 10.90
CA ALA A 16 7.81 9.40 12.29
C ALA A 16 6.58 9.93 13.04
N SER A 17 5.56 10.40 12.33
CA SER A 17 4.36 10.98 12.93
C SER A 17 3.13 10.76 12.06
N ASN A 18 1.96 10.97 12.62
CA ASN A 18 0.70 10.93 11.87
C ASN A 18 0.67 12.04 10.80
N GLU A 19 1.22 13.20 11.10
CA GLU A 19 1.29 14.32 10.16
C GLU A 19 2.09 13.95 8.93
N GLU A 20 3.22 13.29 9.11
CA GLU A 20 4.06 12.81 8.00
C GLU A 20 3.31 11.75 7.18
N ARG A 21 2.60 10.86 7.84
CA ARG A 21 1.81 9.82 7.18
C ARG A 21 0.67 10.42 6.35
N VAL A 22 0.00 11.44 6.88
CA VAL A 22 -1.05 12.17 6.17
C VAL A 22 -0.47 12.86 4.93
N ALA A 23 0.71 13.48 5.06
CA ALA A 23 1.38 14.11 3.93
C ALA A 23 1.72 13.10 2.83
N ILE A 24 2.20 11.92 3.19
CA ILE A 24 2.50 10.84 2.25
C ILE A 24 1.22 10.37 1.54
N ASN A 25 0.14 10.20 2.28
CA ASN A 25 -1.16 9.82 1.71
C ASN A 25 -1.70 10.89 0.76
N GLN A 26 -1.46 12.16 1.07
CA GLN A 26 -1.87 13.26 0.19
C GLN A 26 -1.10 13.24 -1.12
N GLU A 27 0.20 12.94 -1.09
CA GLU A 27 1.00 12.76 -2.31
C GLU A 27 0.39 11.68 -3.21
N LEU A 28 -0.03 10.58 -2.62
CA LEU A 28 -0.66 9.48 -3.36
C LEU A 28 -1.98 9.93 -4.01
N LYS A 29 -2.81 10.64 -3.27
CA LYS A 29 -4.08 11.16 -3.77
C LYS A 29 -3.86 12.15 -4.90
N ASP A 30 -2.88 13.04 -4.76
CA ASP A 30 -2.55 14.02 -5.78
C ASP A 30 -2.04 13.35 -7.05
N TYR A 31 -1.21 12.33 -6.90
CA TYR A 31 -0.72 11.55 -8.03
C TYR A 31 -1.89 10.88 -8.76
N TYR A 32 -2.78 10.22 -8.04
CA TYR A 32 -3.95 9.55 -8.61
C TYR A 32 -4.85 10.54 -9.34
N ALA A 33 -5.08 11.71 -8.76
CA ALA A 33 -5.92 12.76 -9.36
C ALA A 33 -5.34 13.30 -10.67
N SER A 34 -4.02 13.21 -10.85
CA SER A 34 -3.34 13.67 -12.07
C SER A 34 -3.45 12.68 -13.23
N LEU A 35 -3.90 11.46 -12.97
CA LEU A 35 -3.99 10.40 -13.97
C LEU A 35 -5.31 10.49 -14.76
N ASN A 36 -5.30 10.01 -16.00
CA ASN A 36 -6.54 9.85 -16.77
C ASN A 36 -7.28 8.57 -16.29
N LYS A 37 -8.48 8.33 -16.81
CA LYS A 37 -9.32 7.22 -16.34
C LYS A 37 -8.69 5.85 -16.54
N GLU A 38 -8.03 5.63 -17.67
CA GLU A 38 -7.34 4.36 -17.94
C GLU A 38 -6.20 4.14 -16.96
N GLU A 39 -5.41 5.18 -16.74
CA GLU A 39 -4.28 5.13 -15.81
C GLU A 39 -4.76 4.95 -14.37
N GLN A 40 -5.88 5.59 -14.00
CA GLN A 40 -6.48 5.40 -12.68
C GLN A 40 -6.93 3.96 -12.49
N HIS A 41 -7.52 3.35 -13.49
CA HIS A 41 -7.93 1.95 -13.45
C HIS A 41 -6.71 1.03 -13.27
N GLU A 42 -5.67 1.25 -14.05
CA GLU A 42 -4.42 0.50 -13.95
C GLU A 42 -3.77 0.67 -12.58
N PHE A 43 -3.73 1.91 -12.08
CA PHE A 43 -3.21 2.22 -10.75
C PHE A 43 -3.95 1.45 -9.68
N ASN A 44 -5.28 1.47 -9.71
CA ASN A 44 -6.11 0.74 -8.74
C ASN A 44 -5.85 -0.76 -8.80
N THR A 45 -5.72 -1.33 -10.00
CA THR A 45 -5.44 -2.75 -10.17
C THR A 45 -4.09 -3.12 -9.58
N GLN A 46 -3.06 -2.31 -9.84
CA GLN A 46 -1.72 -2.54 -9.30
C GLN A 46 -1.70 -2.37 -7.79
N LEU A 47 -2.39 -1.36 -7.28
CA LEU A 47 -2.49 -1.12 -5.84
C LEU A 47 -3.18 -2.29 -5.13
N GLN A 48 -4.28 -2.79 -5.67
CA GLN A 48 -4.99 -3.93 -5.12
C GLN A 48 -4.13 -5.18 -5.12
N THR A 49 -3.38 -5.42 -6.20
CA THR A 49 -2.46 -6.55 -6.29
C THR A 49 -1.37 -6.45 -5.23
N PHE A 50 -0.80 -5.25 -5.05
CA PHE A 50 0.22 -5.00 -4.05
C PHE A 50 -0.32 -5.23 -2.64
N LEU A 51 -1.48 -4.65 -2.32
CA LEU A 51 -2.09 -4.79 -0.99
C LEU A 51 -2.48 -6.24 -0.70
N ALA A 52 -3.01 -6.95 -1.68
CA ALA A 52 -3.36 -8.36 -1.53
C ALA A 52 -2.13 -9.20 -1.20
N ARG A 53 -1.01 -8.91 -1.83
CA ARG A 53 0.27 -9.59 -1.57
C ARG A 53 0.76 -9.34 -0.15
N GLU A 54 0.70 -8.08 0.31
CA GLU A 54 1.14 -7.71 1.66
C GLU A 54 0.18 -8.26 2.73
N VAL A 55 -1.12 -8.14 2.52
CA VAL A 55 -2.12 -8.68 3.45
C VAL A 55 -2.05 -10.20 3.49
N GLY A 56 -1.80 -10.84 2.35
CA GLY A 56 -1.62 -12.29 2.29
C GLY A 56 -0.47 -12.77 3.15
N ARG A 57 0.65 -12.05 3.13
CA ARG A 57 1.81 -12.35 3.99
C ARG A 57 1.44 -12.24 5.46
N LEU A 58 0.82 -11.12 5.86
CA LEU A 58 0.41 -10.89 7.24
C LEU A 58 -0.58 -11.93 7.72
N LYS A 59 -1.53 -12.30 6.87
CA LYS A 59 -2.51 -13.33 7.20
C LYS A 59 -1.84 -14.69 7.40
N THR A 60 -0.90 -15.04 6.54
CA THR A 60 -0.15 -16.31 6.66
C THR A 60 0.64 -16.35 7.96
N ASP A 61 1.33 -15.25 8.28
CA ASP A 61 2.10 -15.14 9.52
C ASP A 61 1.19 -15.25 10.75
N TYR A 62 0.06 -14.57 10.71
CA TYR A 62 -0.92 -14.61 11.79
C TYR A 62 -1.48 -16.02 11.99
N GLU A 63 -1.83 -16.71 10.92
CA GLU A 63 -2.34 -18.07 10.98
C GLU A 63 -1.30 -19.04 11.53
N ALA A 64 -0.04 -18.85 11.18
CA ALA A 64 1.05 -19.67 11.70
C ALA A 64 1.20 -19.49 13.22
N ILE A 65 1.15 -18.26 13.71
CA ILE A 65 1.20 -17.96 15.13
C ILE A 65 0.00 -18.54 15.87
N LYS A 66 -1.19 -18.35 15.31
CA LYS A 66 -2.45 -18.86 15.87
C LYS A 66 -2.44 -20.38 15.92
N GLY A 67 -1.95 -21.03 14.87
CA GLY A 67 -1.84 -22.47 14.84
C GLY A 67 -0.89 -23.02 15.88
N ALA A 68 0.19 -22.29 16.18
CA ALA A 68 1.16 -22.69 17.19
C ALA A 68 0.60 -22.62 18.61
N ASN A 69 -0.46 -21.83 18.84
CA ASN A 69 -1.08 -21.62 20.16
C ASN A 69 -2.28 -22.55 20.41
N THR A 70 -2.60 -23.37 19.47
CA THR A 70 -3.63 -24.39 19.62
C THR A 70 -3.02 -25.76 19.82
#